data_2bf15ecb65576489abbe69cf22fd1a52
#
_entry.id   2bf15ecb65576489abbe69cf22fd1a52
#
_cell.length_a   1.000
_cell.length_b   1.000
_cell.length_c   1.000
_cell.angle_alpha   90.00
_cell.angle_beta   90.00
_cell.angle_gamma   90.00
#
_symmetry.space_group_name_H-M   'P 1'
#
loop_
_entity.id
_entity.type
_entity.pdbx_description
1 polymer ?
#
loop_
_entity_poly.entity_id
_entity_poly.type
_entity_poly.pdbx_seq_one_letter_code
_entity_poly.pdbx_strand_id
1 'polypeptide(L)'
;MLYSLLYNLHDWFSPLNVFRYITFRTSLAVLTAMLFSLLLGPWLIGRMRRLSMTQQIRDDGPKTHMNKAGTPTMGGILIILCILLSVFLWGDLKNMYIWVMVFSLAGFGLIGFLDDYLKITRKNHKGLRAIYKFGNQIILAIIIGIFLYMNPKDPYSDVLSVPFFKKWLFDLSWFYIPFSAIVIVGSSNAVNLTDGIDGLAIGLVAIAVLATGALVYISGHKGLAQYLQVLYLPGTGELTVFCGAMFGASLGFLWYNSYPADIFMGDVGSLGLGGSLGTLAVITKHEIVLAVVGGIFVIETISVILQVTSFQLTGKRLFKMAPIHHHFELKGWPEPKVIVRFWIIGMMLALLSLATLKVR
;
A
#
# COMPACT_ATOMS: atom_id res chain seq x y z
N MET A 1 -3.66 11.29 19.18
CA MET A 1 -3.47 12.30 20.25
C MET A 1 -4.57 13.36 20.23
N LEU A 2 -4.70 14.13 19.15
CA LEU A 2 -5.70 15.21 19.06
C LEU A 2 -7.13 14.71 19.21
N TYR A 3 -7.46 13.57 18.58
CA TYR A 3 -8.74 12.88 18.75
C TYR A 3 -9.09 12.68 20.24
N SER A 4 -8.19 12.04 20.99
CA SER A 4 -8.42 11.74 22.42
C SER A 4 -8.60 13.01 23.26
N LEU A 5 -7.84 14.06 22.96
CA LEU A 5 -7.93 15.36 23.64
C LEU A 5 -9.27 16.05 23.32
N LEU A 6 -9.63 16.15 22.05
CA LEU A 6 -10.87 16.81 21.64
C LEU A 6 -12.13 16.05 22.11
N TYR A 7 -12.07 14.70 22.06
CA TYR A 7 -13.18 13.90 22.56
C TYR A 7 -13.37 14.05 24.08
N ASN A 8 -12.30 14.12 24.87
CA ASN A 8 -12.41 14.34 26.31
C ASN A 8 -12.97 15.72 26.68
N LEU A 9 -12.89 16.70 25.77
CA LEU A 9 -13.46 18.03 25.97
C LEU A 9 -14.95 18.13 25.59
N HIS A 10 -15.58 17.04 25.11
CA HIS A 10 -16.98 17.07 24.67
C HIS A 10 -17.96 17.35 25.83
N ASP A 11 -17.61 17.02 27.08
CA ASP A 11 -18.38 17.34 28.27
C ASP A 11 -18.54 18.86 28.48
N TRP A 12 -17.54 19.64 28.02
CA TRP A 12 -17.53 21.10 28.09
C TRP A 12 -18.13 21.76 26.84
N PHE A 13 -17.94 21.13 25.68
CA PHE A 13 -18.41 21.63 24.40
C PHE A 13 -18.97 20.48 23.55
N SER A 14 -20.30 20.30 23.63
CA SER A 14 -21.04 19.22 23.00
C SER A 14 -20.72 18.93 21.53
N PRO A 15 -20.47 19.94 20.64
CA PRO A 15 -20.08 19.67 19.24
C PRO A 15 -18.84 18.80 19.07
N LEU A 16 -17.93 18.74 20.05
CA LEU A 16 -16.73 17.89 19.98
C LEU A 16 -17.05 16.39 20.05
N ASN A 17 -18.30 16.00 20.38
CA ASN A 17 -18.75 14.62 20.31
C ASN A 17 -18.64 14.02 18.90
N VAL A 18 -18.57 14.84 17.86
CA VAL A 18 -18.40 14.39 16.47
C VAL A 18 -17.11 13.59 16.27
N PHE A 19 -16.08 13.84 17.07
CA PHE A 19 -14.80 13.09 17.00
C PHE A 19 -14.93 11.64 17.43
N ARG A 20 -16.03 11.23 18.10
CA ARG A 20 -16.33 9.82 18.37
C ARG A 20 -16.51 9.01 17.09
N TYR A 21 -17.02 9.62 16.02
CA TYR A 21 -17.34 8.90 14.79
C TYR A 21 -16.09 8.63 13.94
N ILE A 22 -15.87 7.36 13.65
CA ILE A 22 -14.74 6.88 12.83
C ILE A 22 -14.78 7.54 11.44
N THR A 23 -15.96 7.65 10.83
CA THR A 23 -16.14 8.27 9.50
C THR A 23 -15.69 9.73 9.46
N PHE A 24 -16.02 10.50 10.49
CA PHE A 24 -15.58 11.90 10.61
C PHE A 24 -14.05 11.99 10.74
N ARG A 25 -13.46 11.17 11.62
CA ARG A 25 -12.01 11.13 11.80
C ARG A 25 -11.28 10.63 10.54
N THR A 26 -11.88 9.70 9.81
CA THR A 26 -11.35 9.24 8.51
C THR A 26 -11.32 10.39 7.50
N SER A 27 -12.39 11.17 7.38
CA SER A 27 -12.42 12.34 6.49
C SER A 27 -11.36 13.37 6.86
N LEU A 28 -11.19 13.64 8.16
CA LEU A 28 -10.11 14.51 8.64
C LEU A 28 -8.73 13.93 8.36
N ALA A 29 -8.57 12.62 8.48
CA ALA A 29 -7.30 11.96 8.18
C ALA A 29 -6.95 12.07 6.69
N VAL A 30 -7.91 11.89 5.79
CA VAL A 30 -7.73 12.14 4.34
C VAL A 30 -7.26 13.56 4.08
N LEU A 31 -8.02 14.55 4.58
CA LEU A 31 -7.73 15.97 4.34
C LEU A 31 -6.37 16.37 4.91
N THR A 32 -6.07 15.94 6.12
CA THR A 32 -4.82 16.28 6.81
C THR A 32 -3.61 15.69 6.09
N ALA A 33 -3.66 14.40 5.73
CA ALA A 33 -2.57 13.75 5.02
C ALA A 33 -2.35 14.37 3.63
N MET A 34 -3.43 14.69 2.91
CA MET A 34 -3.36 15.34 1.60
C MET A 34 -2.77 16.75 1.73
N LEU A 35 -3.25 17.57 2.67
CA LEU A 35 -2.76 18.93 2.89
C LEU A 35 -1.27 18.93 3.29
N PHE A 36 -0.85 18.06 4.21
CA PHE A 36 0.55 17.94 4.57
C PHE A 36 1.40 17.52 3.37
N SER A 37 0.93 16.59 2.54
CA SER A 37 1.65 16.20 1.33
C SER A 37 1.81 17.38 0.37
N LEU A 38 0.75 18.16 0.15
CA LEU A 38 0.79 19.35 -0.72
C LEU A 38 1.69 20.45 -0.17
N LEU A 39 1.67 20.70 1.14
CA LEU A 39 2.47 21.75 1.76
C LEU A 39 3.96 21.39 1.90
N LEU A 40 4.25 20.13 2.28
CA LEU A 40 5.62 19.67 2.50
C LEU A 40 6.30 19.21 1.21
N GLY A 41 5.52 18.89 0.15
CA GLY A 41 6.05 18.40 -1.12
C GLY A 41 7.11 19.31 -1.75
N PRO A 42 6.85 20.62 -1.97
CA PRO A 42 7.82 21.52 -2.59
C PRO A 42 9.11 21.64 -1.78
N TRP A 43 9.00 21.67 -0.44
CA TRP A 43 10.16 21.70 0.43
C TRP A 43 11.00 20.43 0.31
N LEU A 44 10.35 19.24 0.33
CA LEU A 44 11.05 17.97 0.20
C LEU A 44 11.71 17.82 -1.17
N ILE A 45 10.99 18.12 -2.25
CA ILE A 45 11.51 18.07 -3.62
C ILE A 45 12.76 18.97 -3.75
N GLY A 46 12.68 20.21 -3.24
CA GLY A 46 13.81 21.13 -3.22
C GLY A 46 15.00 20.59 -2.40
N ARG A 47 14.73 19.93 -1.27
CA ARG A 47 15.77 19.32 -0.44
C ARG A 47 16.43 18.13 -1.14
N MET A 48 15.65 17.23 -1.77
CA MET A 48 16.17 16.07 -2.51
C MET A 48 17.00 16.51 -3.72
N ARG A 49 16.59 17.54 -4.46
CA ARG A 49 17.38 18.14 -5.56
C ARG A 49 18.72 18.67 -5.07
N ARG A 50 18.75 19.41 -3.94
CA ARG A 50 20.00 19.94 -3.36
C ARG A 50 20.95 18.84 -2.90
N LEU A 51 20.43 17.72 -2.43
CA LEU A 51 21.20 16.55 -2.01
C LEU A 51 21.61 15.65 -3.17
N SER A 52 21.28 16.02 -4.41
CA SER A 52 21.53 15.22 -5.64
C SER A 52 20.98 13.78 -5.52
N MET A 53 19.85 13.63 -4.81
CA MET A 53 19.18 12.34 -4.66
C MET A 53 18.33 12.04 -5.90
N THR A 54 19.00 11.79 -7.02
CA THR A 54 18.35 11.50 -8.31
C THR A 54 18.43 10.01 -8.63
N GLN A 55 17.41 9.51 -9.32
CA GLN A 55 17.37 8.12 -9.74
C GLN A 55 18.43 7.86 -10.83
N GLN A 56 19.17 6.75 -10.67
CA GLN A 56 20.04 6.23 -11.71
C GLN A 56 19.18 5.47 -12.74
N ILE A 57 19.14 5.97 -13.97
CA ILE A 57 18.37 5.35 -15.05
C ILE A 57 19.10 4.09 -15.50
N ARG A 58 18.35 3.01 -15.75
CA ARG A 58 18.90 1.76 -16.30
C ARG A 58 19.07 1.91 -17.81
N ASP A 59 20.21 1.49 -18.32
CA ASP A 59 20.52 1.51 -19.77
C ASP A 59 19.61 0.56 -20.57
N ASP A 60 19.05 -0.46 -19.91
CA ASP A 60 18.18 -1.48 -20.54
C ASP A 60 16.70 -1.05 -20.64
N GLY A 61 16.32 0.13 -20.14
CA GLY A 61 14.95 0.63 -20.11
C GLY A 61 14.47 1.24 -21.45
N PRO A 62 13.17 1.59 -21.57
CA PRO A 62 12.67 2.33 -22.71
C PRO A 62 13.41 3.66 -22.88
N LYS A 63 13.77 4.02 -24.13
CA LYS A 63 14.51 5.24 -24.43
C LYS A 63 13.82 6.53 -23.97
N THR A 64 12.49 6.50 -23.83
CA THR A 64 11.66 7.60 -23.30
C THR A 64 12.02 7.97 -21.86
N HIS A 65 12.55 7.03 -21.08
CA HIS A 65 12.93 7.25 -19.68
C HIS A 65 14.22 8.05 -19.53
N MET A 66 15.04 8.17 -20.59
CA MET A 66 16.25 9.01 -20.55
C MET A 66 15.94 10.49 -20.29
N ASN A 67 14.77 10.97 -20.70
CA ASN A 67 14.32 12.35 -20.46
C ASN A 67 13.98 12.63 -18.99
N LYS A 68 13.87 11.58 -18.15
CA LYS A 68 13.59 11.67 -16.71
C LYS A 68 14.88 11.75 -15.86
N ALA A 69 16.04 11.82 -16.50
CA ALA A 69 17.32 11.98 -15.80
C ALA A 69 17.32 13.27 -14.97
N GLY A 70 17.68 13.15 -13.67
CA GLY A 70 17.70 14.30 -12.76
C GLY A 70 16.43 14.49 -11.93
N THR A 71 15.37 13.73 -12.17
CA THR A 71 14.19 13.72 -11.27
C THR A 71 14.58 13.13 -9.92
N PRO A 72 14.29 13.82 -8.80
CA PRO A 72 14.60 13.31 -7.47
C PRO A 72 13.78 12.05 -7.16
N THR A 73 14.34 11.18 -6.33
CA THR A 73 13.70 9.96 -5.84
C THR A 73 13.53 10.00 -4.32
N MET A 74 13.03 8.91 -3.71
CA MET A 74 12.73 8.78 -2.28
C MET A 74 11.52 9.61 -1.81
N GLY A 75 10.60 9.96 -2.72
CA GLY A 75 9.36 10.64 -2.39
C GLY A 75 8.46 9.89 -1.42
N GLY A 76 8.67 8.58 -1.27
CA GLY A 76 8.02 7.75 -0.25
C GLY A 76 8.20 8.27 1.19
N ILE A 77 9.28 9.01 1.48
CA ILE A 77 9.46 9.66 2.78
C ILE A 77 8.31 10.62 3.07
N LEU A 78 7.90 11.44 2.08
CA LEU A 78 6.77 12.35 2.21
C LEU A 78 5.49 11.59 2.52
N ILE A 79 5.23 10.51 1.78
CA ILE A 79 4.02 9.70 1.94
C ILE A 79 3.95 9.14 3.36
N ILE A 80 5.02 8.47 3.81
CA ILE A 80 5.09 7.86 5.14
C ILE A 80 4.91 8.90 6.25
N LEU A 81 5.61 10.04 6.16
CA LEU A 81 5.48 11.12 7.14
C LEU A 81 4.05 11.67 7.21
N CYS A 82 3.42 11.92 6.06
CA CYS A 82 2.04 12.44 6.03
C CYS A 82 1.03 11.43 6.60
N ILE A 83 1.20 10.12 6.30
CA ILE A 83 0.37 9.07 6.90
C ILE A 83 0.56 9.05 8.42
N LEU A 84 1.80 8.97 8.91
CA LEU A 84 2.09 8.89 10.34
C LEU A 84 1.56 10.12 11.09
N LEU A 85 1.81 11.33 10.59
CA LEU A 85 1.30 12.56 11.20
C LEU A 85 -0.23 12.53 11.29
N SER A 86 -0.89 12.16 10.21
CA SER A 86 -2.36 12.09 10.18
C SER A 86 -2.92 11.03 11.13
N VAL A 87 -2.32 9.83 11.16
CA VAL A 87 -2.73 8.74 12.06
C VAL A 87 -2.50 9.12 13.53
N PHE A 88 -1.39 9.77 13.87
CA PHE A 88 -1.14 10.23 15.24
C PHE A 88 -2.11 11.34 15.70
N LEU A 89 -2.60 12.17 14.77
CA LEU A 89 -3.63 13.16 15.08
C LEU A 89 -5.00 12.53 15.31
N TRP A 90 -5.46 11.65 14.40
CA TRP A 90 -6.86 11.24 14.32
C TRP A 90 -7.12 9.78 14.71
N GLY A 91 -6.12 8.91 14.71
CA GLY A 91 -6.25 7.52 15.11
C GLY A 91 -6.38 7.33 16.62
N ASP A 92 -7.05 6.25 17.01
CA ASP A 92 -7.07 5.81 18.40
C ASP A 92 -5.78 5.04 18.72
N LEU A 93 -4.85 5.71 19.36
CA LEU A 93 -3.55 5.16 19.74
C LEU A 93 -3.62 4.08 20.84
N LYS A 94 -4.79 3.84 21.43
CA LYS A 94 -5.02 2.71 22.33
C LYS A 94 -5.28 1.41 21.58
N ASN A 95 -5.62 1.50 20.28
CA ASN A 95 -5.88 0.34 19.46
C ASN A 95 -4.56 -0.29 18.97
N MET A 96 -4.36 -1.58 19.30
CA MET A 96 -3.12 -2.28 18.92
C MET A 96 -2.94 -2.40 17.41
N TYR A 97 -4.03 -2.53 16.63
CA TYR A 97 -3.96 -2.67 15.18
C TYR A 97 -3.37 -1.43 14.51
N ILE A 98 -3.60 -0.23 15.07
CA ILE A 98 -2.95 1.01 14.59
C ILE A 98 -1.43 0.89 14.72
N TRP A 99 -0.92 0.36 15.83
CA TRP A 99 0.52 0.19 16.03
C TRP A 99 1.11 -0.88 15.11
N VAL A 100 0.38 -1.96 14.84
CA VAL A 100 0.80 -2.97 13.85
C VAL A 100 0.93 -2.34 12.46
N MET A 101 -0.04 -1.51 12.07
CA MET A 101 0.01 -0.79 10.78
C MET A 101 1.15 0.22 10.72
N VAL A 102 1.37 1.00 11.79
CA VAL A 102 2.50 1.95 11.90
C VAL A 102 3.83 1.19 11.81
N PHE A 103 3.96 0.06 12.49
CA PHE A 103 5.15 -0.78 12.47
C PHE A 103 5.40 -1.37 11.07
N SER A 104 4.36 -1.85 10.40
CA SER A 104 4.45 -2.35 9.03
C SER A 104 4.89 -1.23 8.07
N LEU A 105 4.19 -0.08 8.06
CA LEU A 105 4.51 1.04 7.18
C LEU A 105 5.95 1.53 7.37
N ALA A 106 6.34 1.77 8.63
CA ALA A 106 7.68 2.26 8.96
C ALA A 106 8.75 1.21 8.68
N GLY A 107 8.52 -0.06 9.00
CA GLY A 107 9.49 -1.14 8.82
C GLY A 107 9.75 -1.44 7.34
N PHE A 108 8.71 -1.62 6.53
CA PHE A 108 8.88 -1.81 5.09
C PHE A 108 9.43 -0.54 4.41
N GLY A 109 8.99 0.64 4.86
CA GLY A 109 9.53 1.91 4.40
C GLY A 109 11.02 2.08 4.73
N LEU A 110 11.47 1.62 5.91
CA LEU A 110 12.89 1.65 6.30
C LEU A 110 13.73 0.72 5.43
N ILE A 111 13.23 -0.49 5.12
CA ILE A 111 13.91 -1.40 4.18
C ILE A 111 14.09 -0.73 2.82
N GLY A 112 13.03 -0.08 2.31
CA GLY A 112 13.08 0.69 1.07
C GLY A 112 14.04 1.88 1.14
N PHE A 113 14.03 2.61 2.27
CA PHE A 113 14.95 3.72 2.50
C PHE A 113 16.40 3.28 2.44
N LEU A 114 16.75 2.19 3.08
CA LEU A 114 18.12 1.65 3.05
C LEU A 114 18.52 1.24 1.62
N ASP A 115 17.60 0.66 0.86
CA ASP A 115 17.85 0.28 -0.53
C ASP A 115 18.11 1.52 -1.42
N ASP A 116 17.22 2.51 -1.37
CA ASP A 116 17.34 3.73 -2.14
C ASP A 116 18.57 4.57 -1.73
N TYR A 117 18.84 4.68 -0.42
CA TYR A 117 20.01 5.38 0.11
C TYR A 117 21.32 4.75 -0.38
N LEU A 118 21.40 3.41 -0.42
CA LEU A 118 22.58 2.71 -0.94
C LEU A 118 22.75 2.88 -2.45
N LYS A 119 21.66 2.92 -3.23
CA LYS A 119 21.71 3.21 -4.68
C LYS A 119 22.31 4.59 -4.92
N ILE A 120 21.89 5.60 -4.16
CA ILE A 120 22.34 6.98 -4.30
C ILE A 120 23.79 7.11 -3.87
N THR A 121 24.17 6.63 -2.68
CA THR A 121 25.50 6.80 -2.12
C THR A 121 26.58 6.06 -2.92
N ARG A 122 26.24 4.86 -3.44
CA ARG A 122 27.14 4.07 -4.26
C ARG A 122 27.12 4.45 -5.74
N LYS A 123 26.28 5.41 -6.14
CA LYS A 123 26.05 5.80 -7.54
C LYS A 123 25.84 4.58 -8.46
N ASN A 124 25.09 3.61 -7.97
CA ASN A 124 24.89 2.32 -8.64
C ASN A 124 23.43 1.87 -8.46
N HIS A 125 22.81 1.34 -9.50
CA HIS A 125 21.44 0.84 -9.47
C HIS A 125 21.24 -0.47 -8.65
N LYS A 126 22.31 -1.09 -8.12
CA LYS A 126 22.23 -2.40 -7.44
C LYS A 126 21.65 -2.37 -6.02
N GLY A 127 21.70 -1.22 -5.31
CA GLY A 127 21.14 -1.08 -3.95
C GLY A 127 21.55 -2.16 -2.95
N LEU A 128 20.60 -2.62 -2.13
CA LEU A 128 20.76 -3.80 -1.28
C LEU A 128 20.81 -5.08 -2.13
N ARG A 129 21.63 -6.04 -1.74
CA ARG A 129 21.56 -7.38 -2.35
C ARG A 129 20.16 -7.96 -2.15
N ALA A 130 19.59 -8.56 -3.21
CA ALA A 130 18.21 -9.07 -3.20
C ALA A 130 17.93 -10.01 -1.99
N ILE A 131 18.91 -10.86 -1.62
CA ILE A 131 18.79 -11.77 -0.48
C ILE A 131 18.56 -11.04 0.85
N TYR A 132 19.28 -9.92 1.09
CA TYR A 132 19.11 -9.15 2.32
C TYR A 132 17.80 -8.33 2.30
N LYS A 133 17.46 -7.74 1.15
CA LYS A 133 16.19 -7.02 0.98
C LYS A 133 15.00 -7.93 1.26
N PHE A 134 14.95 -9.08 0.59
CA PHE A 134 13.87 -10.05 0.74
C PHE A 134 13.88 -10.72 2.12
N GLY A 135 15.05 -11.08 2.67
CA GLY A 135 15.18 -11.65 4.01
C GLY A 135 14.64 -10.73 5.11
N ASN A 136 14.96 -9.43 5.08
CA ASN A 136 14.46 -8.47 6.06
C ASN A 136 12.94 -8.27 5.93
N GLN A 137 12.38 -8.30 4.71
CA GLN A 137 10.93 -8.25 4.50
C GLN A 137 10.23 -9.48 5.10
N ILE A 138 10.79 -10.68 4.91
CA ILE A 138 10.25 -11.93 5.49
C ILE A 138 10.31 -11.88 7.00
N ILE A 139 11.43 -11.48 7.60
CA ILE A 139 11.57 -11.37 9.05
C ILE A 139 10.53 -10.42 9.62
N LEU A 140 10.39 -9.23 9.03
CA LEU A 140 9.41 -8.25 9.47
C LEU A 140 7.97 -8.79 9.36
N ALA A 141 7.63 -9.44 8.26
CA ALA A 141 6.30 -10.02 8.04
C ALA A 141 6.01 -11.18 9.00
N ILE A 142 7.00 -12.03 9.32
CA ILE A 142 6.89 -13.09 10.32
C ILE A 142 6.66 -12.50 11.71
N ILE A 143 7.39 -11.44 12.09
CA ILE A 143 7.18 -10.76 13.37
C ILE A 143 5.74 -10.24 13.48
N ILE A 144 5.23 -9.61 12.42
CA ILE A 144 3.83 -9.16 12.37
C ILE A 144 2.87 -10.35 12.50
N GLY A 145 3.09 -11.44 11.76
CA GLY A 145 2.26 -12.65 11.79
C GLY A 145 2.25 -13.31 13.16
N ILE A 146 3.41 -13.46 13.80
CA ILE A 146 3.53 -13.99 15.17
C ILE A 146 2.79 -13.09 16.16
N PHE A 147 2.99 -11.77 16.07
CA PHE A 147 2.34 -10.83 16.97
C PHE A 147 0.80 -10.93 16.88
N LEU A 148 0.25 -10.99 15.68
CA LEU A 148 -1.18 -11.12 15.46
C LEU A 148 -1.71 -12.47 15.95
N TYR A 149 -0.98 -13.56 15.71
CA TYR A 149 -1.34 -14.91 16.14
C TYR A 149 -1.34 -15.04 17.68
N MET A 150 -0.37 -14.42 18.36
CA MET A 150 -0.26 -14.47 19.83
C MET A 150 -1.22 -13.51 20.54
N ASN A 151 -1.82 -12.54 19.86
CA ASN A 151 -2.74 -11.55 20.44
C ASN A 151 -4.11 -11.57 19.75
N PRO A 152 -4.83 -12.71 19.75
CA PRO A 152 -6.12 -12.83 19.10
C PRO A 152 -7.15 -11.91 19.79
N LYS A 153 -7.90 -11.14 18.99
CA LYS A 153 -9.01 -10.28 19.48
C LYS A 153 -10.37 -10.86 19.14
N ASP A 154 -10.40 -11.90 18.33
CA ASP A 154 -11.59 -12.57 17.83
C ASP A 154 -11.26 -14.04 17.54
N PRO A 155 -12.27 -14.91 17.36
CA PRO A 155 -12.06 -16.33 17.08
C PRO A 155 -11.58 -16.63 15.66
N TYR A 156 -11.32 -15.61 14.84
CA TYR A 156 -10.92 -15.76 13.44
C TYR A 156 -9.47 -15.37 13.18
N SER A 157 -8.66 -15.20 14.23
CA SER A 157 -7.28 -14.69 14.13
C SER A 157 -6.36 -15.52 13.23
N ASP A 158 -6.62 -16.81 13.07
CA ASP A 158 -5.87 -17.78 12.27
C ASP A 158 -6.68 -18.40 11.12
N VAL A 159 -7.85 -17.82 10.83
CA VAL A 159 -8.78 -18.30 9.80
C VAL A 159 -8.55 -17.56 8.48
N LEU A 160 -8.52 -18.32 7.38
CA LEU A 160 -8.59 -17.80 6.01
C LEU A 160 -10.05 -17.81 5.54
N SER A 161 -10.55 -16.64 5.18
CA SER A 161 -11.90 -16.47 4.62
C SER A 161 -11.86 -16.45 3.09
N VAL A 162 -12.66 -17.33 2.46
CA VAL A 162 -12.78 -17.35 1.01
C VAL A 162 -13.94 -16.46 0.57
N PRO A 163 -13.71 -15.42 -0.26
CA PRO A 163 -14.77 -14.59 -0.80
C PRO A 163 -15.76 -15.44 -1.62
N PHE A 164 -17.02 -15.01 -1.69
CA PHE A 164 -18.16 -15.71 -2.33
C PHE A 164 -18.69 -16.96 -1.60
N PHE A 165 -17.94 -17.57 -0.69
CA PHE A 165 -18.36 -18.80 0.02
C PHE A 165 -18.38 -18.57 1.54
N LYS A 166 -19.53 -18.16 2.09
CA LYS A 166 -19.72 -17.82 3.53
C LYS A 166 -19.23 -18.89 4.51
N LYS A 167 -19.35 -20.16 4.14
CA LYS A 167 -19.02 -21.30 5.00
C LYS A 167 -17.59 -21.79 4.83
N TRP A 168 -16.84 -21.26 3.85
CA TRP A 168 -15.48 -21.69 3.57
C TRP A 168 -14.50 -20.86 4.41
N LEU A 169 -14.43 -21.24 5.65
CA LEU A 169 -13.48 -20.74 6.63
C LEU A 169 -12.47 -21.85 6.91
N PHE A 170 -11.24 -21.63 6.51
CA PHE A 170 -10.16 -22.60 6.72
C PHE A 170 -9.33 -22.15 7.91
N ASP A 171 -9.37 -22.95 8.98
CA ASP A 171 -8.46 -22.79 10.10
C ASP A 171 -7.07 -23.25 9.68
N LEU A 172 -6.13 -22.30 9.62
CA LEU A 172 -4.74 -22.55 9.28
C LEU A 172 -3.87 -22.76 10.52
N SER A 173 -4.41 -22.46 11.72
CA SER A 173 -3.66 -22.56 12.96
C SER A 173 -2.28 -21.86 12.84
N TRP A 174 -1.19 -22.46 13.35
CA TRP A 174 0.16 -21.88 13.25
C TRP A 174 0.64 -21.63 11.80
N PHE A 175 0.08 -22.34 10.81
CA PHE A 175 0.40 -22.15 9.40
C PHE A 175 -0.04 -20.76 8.87
N TYR A 176 -0.91 -20.08 9.63
CA TYR A 176 -1.30 -18.72 9.32
C TYR A 176 -0.12 -17.72 9.35
N ILE A 177 0.92 -18.01 10.17
CA ILE A 177 2.12 -17.16 10.27
C ILE A 177 2.89 -17.11 8.92
N PRO A 178 3.37 -18.23 8.34
CA PRO A 178 4.02 -18.19 7.05
C PRO A 178 3.09 -17.74 5.91
N PHE A 179 1.80 -18.05 5.97
CA PHE A 179 0.82 -17.57 5.01
C PHE A 179 0.70 -16.03 5.04
N SER A 180 0.56 -15.43 6.21
CA SER A 180 0.52 -13.97 6.37
C SER A 180 1.81 -13.31 5.86
N ALA A 181 2.96 -13.94 6.10
CA ALA A 181 4.23 -13.43 5.58
C ALA A 181 4.27 -13.44 4.05
N ILE A 182 3.74 -14.49 3.39
CA ILE A 182 3.63 -14.53 1.92
C ILE A 182 2.73 -13.40 1.41
N VAL A 183 1.59 -13.15 2.06
CA VAL A 183 0.66 -12.08 1.65
C VAL A 183 1.32 -10.70 1.80
N ILE A 184 1.94 -10.42 2.95
CA ILE A 184 2.55 -9.13 3.25
C ILE A 184 3.74 -8.85 2.32
N VAL A 185 4.67 -9.81 2.20
CA VAL A 185 5.87 -9.66 1.34
C VAL A 185 5.47 -9.63 -0.13
N GLY A 186 4.52 -10.48 -0.52
CA GLY A 186 3.98 -10.51 -1.88
C GLY A 186 3.37 -9.17 -2.29
N SER A 187 2.51 -8.60 -1.43
CA SER A 187 1.91 -7.28 -1.65
C SER A 187 2.96 -6.17 -1.71
N SER A 188 3.94 -6.18 -0.79
CA SER A 188 5.02 -5.20 -0.77
C SER A 188 5.81 -5.18 -2.08
N ASN A 189 6.23 -6.36 -2.56
CA ASN A 189 7.00 -6.44 -3.81
C ASN A 189 6.14 -6.21 -5.05
N ALA A 190 4.85 -6.56 -5.04
CA ALA A 190 3.94 -6.33 -6.15
C ALA A 190 3.74 -4.83 -6.42
N VAL A 191 3.56 -4.03 -5.37
CA VAL A 191 3.50 -2.57 -5.49
C VAL A 191 4.84 -2.01 -5.97
N ASN A 192 5.96 -2.52 -5.47
CA ASN A 192 7.29 -2.09 -5.89
C ASN A 192 7.57 -2.40 -7.37
N LEU A 193 7.16 -3.57 -7.89
CA LEU A 193 7.29 -3.92 -9.30
C LEU A 193 6.42 -3.03 -10.21
N THR A 194 5.30 -2.52 -9.70
CA THR A 194 4.38 -1.66 -10.44
C THR A 194 4.87 -0.20 -10.51
N ASP A 195 5.81 0.20 -9.64
CA ASP A 195 6.37 1.56 -9.57
C ASP A 195 7.43 1.81 -10.67
N GLY A 196 7.07 1.54 -11.92
CA GLY A 196 7.96 1.67 -13.08
C GLY A 196 7.68 2.90 -13.95
N ILE A 197 6.49 3.51 -13.87
CA ILE A 197 6.08 4.71 -14.62
C ILE A 197 5.33 5.70 -13.73
N ASP A 198 5.40 6.98 -14.10
CA ASP A 198 4.95 8.13 -13.31
C ASP A 198 3.48 8.00 -12.88
N GLY A 199 3.20 8.00 -11.57
CA GLY A 199 1.84 7.98 -11.04
C GLY A 199 1.11 6.64 -11.11
N LEU A 200 1.64 5.62 -11.79
CA LEU A 200 0.93 4.33 -11.93
C LEU A 200 0.70 3.67 -10.58
N ALA A 201 1.77 3.38 -9.85
CA ALA A 201 1.69 2.64 -8.59
C ALA A 201 0.90 3.41 -7.52
N ILE A 202 1.18 4.69 -7.33
CA ILE A 202 0.52 5.49 -6.29
C ILE A 202 -0.98 5.69 -6.57
N GLY A 203 -1.38 5.84 -7.83
CA GLY A 203 -2.79 5.93 -8.21
C GLY A 203 -3.53 4.61 -7.98
N LEU A 204 -2.90 3.47 -8.30
CA LEU A 204 -3.45 2.14 -8.01
C LEU A 204 -3.52 1.87 -6.50
N VAL A 205 -2.53 2.32 -5.72
CA VAL A 205 -2.58 2.25 -4.25
C VAL A 205 -3.76 3.07 -3.71
N ALA A 206 -3.98 4.29 -4.21
CA ALA A 206 -5.12 5.11 -3.80
C ALA A 206 -6.46 4.39 -4.06
N ILE A 207 -6.63 3.80 -5.24
CA ILE A 207 -7.83 3.02 -5.59
C ILE A 207 -7.98 1.80 -4.67
N ALA A 208 -6.91 1.05 -4.45
CA ALA A 208 -6.93 -0.16 -3.61
C ALA A 208 -7.25 0.17 -2.15
N VAL A 209 -6.63 1.23 -1.60
CA VAL A 209 -6.86 1.66 -0.21
C VAL A 209 -8.28 2.16 0.00
N LEU A 210 -8.88 2.83 -0.98
CA LEU A 210 -10.27 3.28 -0.88
C LEU A 210 -11.22 2.07 -0.77
N ALA A 211 -11.03 1.06 -1.61
CA ALA A 211 -11.84 -0.15 -1.58
C ALA A 211 -11.61 -0.98 -0.31
N THR A 212 -10.35 -1.20 0.07
CA THR A 212 -10.03 -1.93 1.30
C THR A 212 -10.48 -1.18 2.55
N GLY A 213 -10.42 0.15 2.57
CA GLY A 213 -10.94 0.99 3.66
C GLY A 213 -12.44 0.81 3.87
N ALA A 214 -13.23 0.70 2.79
CA ALA A 214 -14.64 0.37 2.88
C ALA A 214 -14.88 -1.03 3.48
N LEU A 215 -14.12 -2.05 3.05
CA LEU A 215 -14.18 -3.41 3.59
C LEU A 215 -13.83 -3.44 5.09
N VAL A 216 -12.79 -2.73 5.48
CA VAL A 216 -12.32 -2.58 6.87
C VAL A 216 -13.40 -1.96 7.74
N TYR A 217 -14.01 -0.87 7.27
CA TYR A 217 -15.11 -0.22 7.98
C TYR A 217 -16.29 -1.16 8.20
N ILE A 218 -16.67 -1.91 7.17
CA ILE A 218 -17.77 -2.90 7.22
C ILE A 218 -17.45 -4.01 8.22
N SER A 219 -16.27 -4.62 8.15
CA SER A 219 -15.85 -5.70 9.04
C SER A 219 -15.71 -5.24 10.50
N GLY A 220 -15.35 -3.98 10.71
CA GLY A 220 -15.25 -3.39 12.05
C GLY A 220 -16.57 -2.89 12.63
N HIS A 221 -17.67 -2.83 11.84
CA HIS A 221 -18.96 -2.33 12.28
C HIS A 221 -19.97 -3.48 12.46
N LYS A 222 -20.32 -3.82 13.69
CA LYS A 222 -21.16 -4.99 14.04
C LYS A 222 -22.45 -5.08 13.20
N GLY A 223 -23.20 -3.98 13.08
CA GLY A 223 -24.46 -3.97 12.33
C GLY A 223 -24.28 -4.19 10.83
N LEU A 224 -23.25 -3.57 10.22
CA LEU A 224 -22.96 -3.76 8.80
C LEU A 224 -22.41 -5.14 8.52
N ALA A 225 -21.52 -5.65 9.37
CA ALA A 225 -20.97 -6.99 9.24
C ALA A 225 -22.08 -8.05 9.29
N GLN A 226 -23.02 -7.93 10.23
CA GLN A 226 -24.20 -8.82 10.32
C GLN A 226 -25.11 -8.70 9.10
N TYR A 227 -25.44 -7.48 8.65
CA TYR A 227 -26.31 -7.26 7.48
C TYR A 227 -25.70 -7.83 6.19
N LEU A 228 -24.40 -7.63 5.99
CA LEU A 228 -23.68 -8.11 4.81
C LEU A 228 -23.15 -9.54 4.97
N GLN A 229 -23.33 -10.12 6.17
CA GLN A 229 -22.88 -11.47 6.51
C GLN A 229 -21.38 -11.69 6.26
N VAL A 230 -20.57 -10.69 6.58
CA VAL A 230 -19.11 -10.78 6.64
C VAL A 230 -18.64 -11.01 8.07
N LEU A 231 -17.36 -11.38 8.23
CA LEU A 231 -16.78 -11.55 9.54
C LEU A 231 -16.77 -10.21 10.31
N TYR A 232 -17.33 -10.23 11.52
CA TYR A 232 -17.19 -9.08 12.42
C TYR A 232 -15.88 -9.21 13.20
N LEU A 233 -15.00 -8.24 13.02
CA LEU A 233 -13.68 -8.19 13.62
C LEU A 233 -13.57 -6.96 14.54
N PRO A 234 -13.73 -7.15 15.87
CA PRO A 234 -13.74 -6.04 16.81
C PRO A 234 -12.45 -5.22 16.77
N GLY A 235 -12.59 -3.90 16.75
CA GLY A 235 -11.45 -2.97 16.77
C GLY A 235 -10.81 -2.70 15.40
N THR A 236 -11.08 -3.50 14.36
CA THR A 236 -10.52 -3.27 13.03
C THR A 236 -11.11 -2.03 12.36
N GLY A 237 -12.32 -1.61 12.71
CA GLY A 237 -12.95 -0.41 12.18
C GLY A 237 -12.09 0.86 12.32
N GLU A 238 -11.24 0.93 13.34
CA GLU A 238 -10.30 2.04 13.54
C GLU A 238 -9.26 2.15 12.42
N LEU A 239 -8.92 1.03 11.77
CA LEU A 239 -8.01 1.03 10.62
C LEU A 239 -8.55 1.80 9.42
N THR A 240 -9.85 2.12 9.38
CA THR A 240 -10.42 3.00 8.35
C THR A 240 -9.78 4.39 8.39
N VAL A 241 -9.39 4.88 9.58
CA VAL A 241 -8.66 6.14 9.74
C VAL A 241 -7.26 6.04 9.11
N PHE A 242 -6.59 4.90 9.30
CA PHE A 242 -5.29 4.63 8.67
C PHE A 242 -5.43 4.57 7.13
N CYS A 243 -6.46 3.88 6.62
CA CYS A 243 -6.77 3.85 5.18
C CYS A 243 -7.05 5.25 4.64
N GLY A 244 -7.79 6.08 5.38
CA GLY A 244 -8.02 7.49 5.03
C GLY A 244 -6.72 8.28 4.92
N ALA A 245 -5.81 8.13 5.90
CA ALA A 245 -4.51 8.77 5.87
C ALA A 245 -3.66 8.30 4.66
N MET A 246 -3.65 6.98 4.37
CA MET A 246 -2.98 6.44 3.18
C MET A 246 -3.57 7.00 1.89
N PHE A 247 -4.88 7.06 1.78
CA PHE A 247 -5.58 7.60 0.60
C PHE A 247 -5.23 9.08 0.40
N GLY A 248 -5.34 9.90 1.44
CA GLY A 248 -5.02 11.32 1.39
C GLY A 248 -3.56 11.60 1.03
N ALA A 249 -2.62 10.87 1.65
CA ALA A 249 -1.20 10.98 1.33
C ALA A 249 -0.89 10.54 -0.10
N SER A 250 -1.56 9.49 -0.59
CA SER A 250 -1.39 9.01 -1.97
C SER A 250 -1.87 10.04 -2.98
N LEU A 251 -3.04 10.66 -2.77
CA LEU A 251 -3.55 11.73 -3.65
C LEU A 251 -2.66 12.98 -3.60
N GLY A 252 -2.22 13.39 -2.40
CA GLY A 252 -1.34 14.54 -2.26
C GLY A 252 0.03 14.31 -2.89
N PHE A 253 0.58 13.09 -2.82
CA PHE A 253 1.81 12.74 -3.51
C PHE A 253 1.63 12.62 -5.02
N LEU A 254 0.51 12.08 -5.48
CA LEU A 254 0.19 11.97 -6.91
C LEU A 254 0.20 13.33 -7.62
N TRP A 255 -0.07 14.42 -6.91
CA TRP A 255 0.03 15.79 -7.44
C TRP A 255 1.42 16.08 -8.02
N TYR A 256 2.47 15.57 -7.37
CA TYR A 256 3.86 15.75 -7.79
C TYR A 256 4.40 14.58 -8.62
N ASN A 257 3.79 13.41 -8.50
CA ASN A 257 4.22 12.19 -9.18
C ASN A 257 3.44 11.91 -10.47
N SER A 258 2.40 12.71 -10.79
CA SER A 258 1.69 12.61 -12.08
C SER A 258 2.62 12.95 -13.24
N TYR A 259 2.39 12.32 -14.39
CA TYR A 259 3.21 12.50 -15.58
C TYR A 259 3.16 13.94 -16.14
N PRO A 260 4.31 14.62 -16.42
CA PRO A 260 5.69 14.21 -16.09
C PRO A 260 6.00 14.44 -14.59
N ALA A 261 6.60 13.46 -13.92
CA ALA A 261 6.79 13.50 -12.47
C ALA A 261 7.87 14.49 -12.02
N ASP A 262 7.57 15.28 -10.99
CA ASP A 262 8.51 16.14 -10.28
C ASP A 262 9.37 15.36 -9.27
N ILE A 263 8.89 14.21 -8.79
CA ILE A 263 9.56 13.33 -7.83
C ILE A 263 9.08 11.88 -8.01
N PHE A 264 10.00 10.92 -7.89
CA PHE A 264 9.67 9.50 -7.86
C PHE A 264 9.46 8.99 -6.44
N MET A 265 8.55 8.02 -6.30
CA MET A 265 8.19 7.42 -5.02
C MET A 265 9.36 6.65 -4.41
N GLY A 266 10.02 5.83 -5.21
CA GLY A 266 11.13 4.96 -4.80
C GLY A 266 10.69 3.77 -3.96
N ASP A 267 11.69 2.95 -3.58
CA ASP A 267 11.45 1.74 -2.78
C ASP A 267 10.93 2.07 -1.38
N VAL A 268 11.23 3.27 -0.85
CA VAL A 268 10.69 3.76 0.43
C VAL A 268 9.17 3.72 0.44
N GLY A 269 8.55 4.32 -0.58
CA GLY A 269 7.09 4.43 -0.65
C GLY A 269 6.44 3.14 -1.11
N SER A 270 6.95 2.53 -2.18
CA SER A 270 6.33 1.34 -2.77
C SER A 270 6.34 0.13 -1.85
N LEU A 271 7.46 -0.15 -1.15
CA LEU A 271 7.51 -1.23 -0.16
C LEU A 271 6.66 -0.93 1.07
N GLY A 272 6.72 0.32 1.59
CA GLY A 272 5.94 0.73 2.75
C GLY A 272 4.43 0.62 2.52
N LEU A 273 3.94 1.15 1.40
CA LEU A 273 2.51 1.10 1.04
C LEU A 273 2.05 -0.32 0.74
N GLY A 274 2.84 -1.08 -0.03
CA GLY A 274 2.50 -2.46 -0.37
C GLY A 274 2.50 -3.39 0.86
N GLY A 275 3.49 -3.24 1.76
CA GLY A 275 3.55 -3.97 3.04
C GLY A 275 2.35 -3.62 3.94
N SER A 276 1.95 -2.34 3.96
CA SER A 276 0.77 -1.90 4.71
C SER A 276 -0.53 -2.48 4.14
N LEU A 277 -0.70 -2.53 2.81
CA LEU A 277 -1.86 -3.17 2.17
C LEU A 277 -1.95 -4.67 2.52
N GLY A 278 -0.82 -5.38 2.45
CA GLY A 278 -0.77 -6.79 2.84
C GLY A 278 -1.09 -7.01 4.32
N THR A 279 -0.52 -6.19 5.20
CA THR A 279 -0.80 -6.24 6.65
C THR A 279 -2.26 -5.94 6.96
N LEU A 280 -2.83 -4.94 6.29
CA LEU A 280 -4.25 -4.59 6.41
C LEU A 280 -5.14 -5.77 6.06
N ALA A 281 -4.87 -6.45 4.94
CA ALA A 281 -5.62 -7.62 4.50
C ALA A 281 -5.55 -8.79 5.49
N VAL A 282 -4.35 -9.04 6.05
CA VAL A 282 -4.14 -10.07 7.08
C VAL A 282 -4.94 -9.76 8.36
N ILE A 283 -4.91 -8.52 8.85
CA ILE A 283 -5.69 -8.13 10.03
C ILE A 283 -7.19 -8.27 9.78
N THR A 284 -7.67 -7.94 8.58
CA THR A 284 -9.09 -7.86 8.27
C THR A 284 -9.64 -9.10 7.56
N LYS A 285 -8.82 -10.15 7.41
CA LYS A 285 -9.20 -11.43 6.76
C LYS A 285 -9.68 -11.25 5.31
N HIS A 286 -9.05 -10.32 4.60
CA HIS A 286 -9.34 -10.01 3.22
C HIS A 286 -8.16 -10.35 2.28
N GLU A 287 -7.35 -11.38 2.61
CA GLU A 287 -6.13 -11.73 1.89
C GLU A 287 -6.41 -12.10 0.42
N ILE A 288 -7.45 -12.92 0.19
CA ILE A 288 -7.85 -13.30 -1.17
C ILE A 288 -8.51 -12.11 -1.88
N VAL A 289 -9.31 -11.31 -1.15
CA VAL A 289 -9.93 -10.11 -1.72
C VAL A 289 -8.89 -9.10 -2.14
N LEU A 290 -7.78 -8.97 -1.39
CA LEU A 290 -6.66 -8.10 -1.76
C LEU A 290 -6.09 -8.47 -3.14
N ALA A 291 -6.02 -9.76 -3.48
CA ALA A 291 -5.55 -10.18 -4.81
C ALA A 291 -6.48 -9.70 -5.93
N VAL A 292 -7.79 -9.52 -5.67
CA VAL A 292 -8.75 -8.94 -6.63
C VAL A 292 -8.64 -7.43 -6.66
N VAL A 293 -8.69 -6.76 -5.49
CA VAL A 293 -8.55 -5.30 -5.38
C VAL A 293 -7.24 -4.83 -6.00
N GLY A 294 -6.15 -5.51 -5.67
CA GLY A 294 -4.81 -5.28 -6.17
C GLY A 294 -4.49 -6.03 -7.46
N GLY A 295 -5.49 -6.43 -8.26
CA GLY A 295 -5.30 -7.33 -9.39
C GLY A 295 -4.32 -6.81 -10.44
N ILE A 296 -4.18 -5.49 -10.60
CA ILE A 296 -3.13 -4.92 -11.46
C ILE A 296 -1.74 -5.24 -10.89
N PHE A 297 -1.51 -5.08 -9.58
CA PHE A 297 -0.23 -5.44 -8.95
C PHE A 297 0.07 -6.94 -9.12
N VAL A 298 -0.97 -7.77 -9.04
CA VAL A 298 -0.86 -9.22 -9.28
C VAL A 298 -0.48 -9.51 -10.73
N ILE A 299 -1.15 -8.87 -11.71
CA ILE A 299 -0.85 -9.03 -13.14
C ILE A 299 0.58 -8.59 -13.47
N GLU A 300 1.02 -7.46 -12.91
CA GLU A 300 2.41 -6.96 -13.06
C GLU A 300 3.41 -8.01 -12.54
N THR A 301 3.18 -8.52 -11.33
CA THR A 301 4.04 -9.53 -10.70
C THR A 301 4.06 -10.84 -11.49
N ILE A 302 2.89 -11.35 -11.90
CA ILE A 302 2.78 -12.56 -12.71
C ILE A 302 3.49 -12.39 -14.04
N SER A 303 3.40 -11.21 -14.67
CA SER A 303 4.11 -10.94 -15.93
C SER A 303 5.61 -11.08 -15.80
N VAL A 304 6.19 -10.64 -14.65
CA VAL A 304 7.63 -10.80 -14.36
C VAL A 304 7.97 -12.26 -14.13
N ILE A 305 7.18 -12.98 -13.32
CA ILE A 305 7.40 -14.41 -13.05
C ILE A 305 7.39 -15.20 -14.35
N LEU A 306 6.36 -15.01 -15.19
CA LEU A 306 6.23 -15.70 -16.48
C LEU A 306 7.38 -15.36 -17.42
N GLN A 307 7.79 -14.09 -17.48
CA GLN A 307 8.91 -13.68 -18.33
C GLN A 307 10.23 -14.35 -17.91
N VAL A 308 10.53 -14.34 -16.61
CA VAL A 308 11.76 -14.94 -16.06
C VAL A 308 11.76 -16.43 -16.28
N THR A 309 10.66 -17.10 -15.96
CA THR A 309 10.51 -18.56 -16.13
C THR A 309 10.62 -18.96 -17.60
N SER A 310 9.94 -18.27 -18.50
CA SER A 310 10.04 -18.54 -19.94
C SER A 310 11.48 -18.37 -20.45
N PHE A 311 12.13 -17.29 -20.04
CA PHE A 311 13.52 -17.03 -20.47
C PHE A 311 14.49 -18.07 -19.94
N GLN A 312 14.36 -18.51 -18.68
CA GLN A 312 15.21 -19.54 -18.07
C GLN A 312 14.99 -20.91 -18.71
N LEU A 313 13.74 -21.27 -19.06
CA LEU A 313 13.41 -22.60 -19.60
C LEU A 313 13.61 -22.70 -21.12
N THR A 314 13.33 -21.62 -21.87
CA THR A 314 13.28 -21.67 -23.33
C THR A 314 14.26 -20.72 -24.04
N GLY A 315 14.93 -19.82 -23.30
CA GLY A 315 15.75 -18.76 -23.87
C GLY A 315 14.94 -17.67 -24.61
N LYS A 316 13.59 -17.74 -24.61
CA LYS A 316 12.73 -16.81 -25.33
C LYS A 316 11.96 -15.91 -24.38
N ARG A 317 11.79 -14.65 -24.79
CA ARG A 317 10.97 -13.66 -24.07
C ARG A 317 9.50 -13.88 -24.42
N LEU A 318 8.62 -13.95 -23.42
CA LEU A 318 7.18 -14.02 -23.58
C LEU A 318 6.59 -12.63 -23.93
N PHE A 319 7.03 -11.61 -23.19
CA PHE A 319 6.66 -10.21 -23.40
C PHE A 319 7.84 -9.44 -23.99
N LYS A 320 7.61 -8.32 -24.67
CA LYS A 320 8.68 -7.44 -25.15
C LYS A 320 9.58 -6.98 -23.98
N MET A 321 8.94 -6.67 -22.84
CA MET A 321 9.58 -6.37 -21.56
C MET A 321 8.59 -6.69 -20.43
N ALA A 322 9.07 -7.02 -19.24
CA ALA A 322 8.30 -7.16 -18.01
C ALA A 322 8.90 -6.19 -16.97
N PRO A 323 8.08 -5.63 -16.07
CA PRO A 323 6.63 -5.78 -15.89
C PRO A 323 5.79 -5.35 -17.11
N ILE A 324 4.48 -5.73 -17.13
CA ILE A 324 3.65 -5.65 -18.36
C ILE A 324 3.37 -4.21 -18.83
N HIS A 325 3.44 -3.20 -17.97
CA HIS A 325 3.31 -1.79 -18.40
C HIS A 325 4.37 -1.43 -19.43
N HIS A 326 5.63 -1.86 -19.26
CA HIS A 326 6.70 -1.66 -20.24
C HIS A 326 6.45 -2.37 -21.58
N HIS A 327 5.75 -3.51 -21.56
CA HIS A 327 5.34 -4.18 -22.80
C HIS A 327 4.44 -3.29 -23.66
N PHE A 328 3.49 -2.56 -23.03
CA PHE A 328 2.60 -1.65 -23.74
C PHE A 328 3.32 -0.39 -24.22
N GLU A 329 4.26 0.15 -23.44
CA GLU A 329 5.12 1.25 -23.91
C GLU A 329 5.91 0.85 -25.16
N LEU A 330 6.55 -0.34 -25.16
CA LEU A 330 7.28 -0.87 -26.32
C LEU A 330 6.38 -1.29 -27.48
N LYS A 331 5.05 -1.34 -27.29
CA LYS A 331 4.07 -1.42 -28.36
C LYS A 331 3.69 -0.07 -28.95
N GLY A 332 4.23 1.04 -28.40
CA GLY A 332 3.99 2.39 -28.86
C GLY A 332 2.83 3.10 -28.18
N TRP A 333 2.36 2.61 -27.02
CA TRP A 333 1.39 3.37 -26.24
C TRP A 333 2.12 4.48 -25.45
N PRO A 334 1.65 5.73 -25.50
CA PRO A 334 2.21 6.78 -24.66
C PRO A 334 1.94 6.49 -23.17
N GLU A 335 2.90 6.82 -22.33
CA GLU A 335 2.88 6.56 -20.89
C GLU A 335 1.57 6.98 -20.20
N PRO A 336 1.02 8.20 -20.41
CA PRO A 336 -0.25 8.58 -19.80
C PRO A 336 -1.43 7.68 -20.18
N LYS A 337 -1.41 7.12 -21.38
CA LYS A 337 -2.46 6.20 -21.84
C LYS A 337 -2.38 4.84 -21.13
N VAL A 338 -1.17 4.36 -20.86
CA VAL A 338 -0.95 3.13 -20.06
C VAL A 338 -1.47 3.37 -18.64
N ILE A 339 -1.05 4.46 -18.00
CA ILE A 339 -1.42 4.82 -16.62
C ILE A 339 -2.94 4.87 -16.46
N VAL A 340 -3.63 5.68 -17.27
CA VAL A 340 -5.09 5.86 -17.15
C VAL A 340 -5.85 4.55 -17.39
N ARG A 341 -5.44 3.74 -18.38
CA ARG A 341 -6.08 2.45 -18.63
C ARG A 341 -5.91 1.46 -17.48
N PHE A 342 -4.73 1.42 -16.88
CA PHE A 342 -4.47 0.58 -15.71
C PHE A 342 -5.26 1.05 -14.49
N TRP A 343 -5.41 2.37 -14.28
CA TRP A 343 -6.30 2.91 -13.24
C TRP A 343 -7.76 2.52 -13.47
N ILE A 344 -8.25 2.60 -14.72
CA ILE A 344 -9.63 2.18 -15.05
C ILE A 344 -9.82 0.69 -14.71
N ILE A 345 -8.90 -0.18 -15.10
CA ILE A 345 -8.98 -1.61 -14.79
C ILE A 345 -8.87 -1.82 -13.28
N GLY A 346 -7.96 -1.12 -12.59
CA GLY A 346 -7.84 -1.16 -11.13
C GLY A 346 -9.14 -0.76 -10.43
N MET A 347 -9.81 0.29 -10.90
CA MET A 347 -11.10 0.71 -10.37
C MET A 347 -12.20 -0.33 -10.63
N MET A 348 -12.24 -0.95 -11.81
CA MET A 348 -13.17 -2.04 -12.10
C MET A 348 -12.96 -3.23 -11.14
N LEU A 349 -11.72 -3.61 -10.88
CA LEU A 349 -11.38 -4.69 -9.93
C LEU A 349 -11.73 -4.32 -8.48
N ALA A 350 -11.51 -3.07 -8.09
CA ALA A 350 -11.91 -2.54 -6.79
C ALA A 350 -13.44 -2.60 -6.61
N LEU A 351 -14.22 -2.17 -7.61
CA LEU A 351 -15.68 -2.26 -7.60
C LEU A 351 -16.16 -3.72 -7.59
N LEU A 352 -15.50 -4.59 -8.37
CA LEU A 352 -15.80 -6.03 -8.37
C LEU A 352 -15.59 -6.62 -6.97
N SER A 353 -14.51 -6.25 -6.28
CA SER A 353 -14.24 -6.71 -4.91
C SER A 353 -15.32 -6.26 -3.93
N LEU A 354 -15.80 -5.01 -4.02
CA LEU A 354 -16.91 -4.53 -3.20
C LEU A 354 -18.24 -5.23 -3.54
N ALA A 355 -18.47 -5.58 -4.82
CA ALA A 355 -19.65 -6.34 -5.21
C ALA A 355 -19.68 -7.73 -4.55
N THR A 356 -18.52 -8.32 -4.21
CA THR A 356 -18.48 -9.61 -3.49
C THR A 356 -19.16 -9.57 -2.13
N LEU A 357 -19.29 -8.40 -1.50
CA LEU A 357 -19.93 -8.24 -0.19
C LEU A 357 -21.39 -8.71 -0.17
N LYS A 358 -22.10 -8.60 -1.28
CA LYS A 358 -23.53 -8.95 -1.36
C LYS A 358 -23.80 -10.33 -2.01
N VAL A 359 -22.81 -10.88 -2.72
CA VAL A 359 -22.96 -12.17 -3.46
C VAL A 359 -22.71 -13.37 -2.56
N ARG A 360 -22.65 -13.17 -1.27
CA ARG A 360 -22.43 -14.21 -0.26
C ARG A 360 -23.72 -14.89 0.19
#